data_31945ef0fc0e111bb89e3f5931c0559e
#
_entry.id   31945ef0fc0e111bb89e3f5931c0559e
#
_cell.length_a   1.000
_cell.length_b   1.000
_cell.length_c   1.000
_cell.angle_alpha   90.00
_cell.angle_beta   90.00
_cell.angle_gamma   90.00
#
_symmetry.space_group_name_H-M   'P 1'
#
loop_
_entity.id
_entity.type
_entity.pdbx_description
1 polymer ?
#
loop_
_entity_poly.entity_id
_entity_poly.type
_entity_poly.pdbx_seq_one_letter_code
_entity_poly.pdbx_strand_id
1 'polypeptide(L)'
;MLPFTLCIPTKIVFGPGVSCDISAHIDGMGKHALLVSYGARPYLKTLLQQIRASLYKVGIRYTEFFEITANPHLSQVKRAVALCREKQIDMVIGIGGGSVMDAAKAIAAGACYTGDLWEMFSSRNDHNVARPPTQALKTVMIPTVAATSSEMNCVGVVTNDDTMEKVHVSAPCLYPALSVMDPVLTCTLPFSKTAPGAVDAMSHILEAYVNGDQNSPLQDGLHESLLRALMSELRALRETPDDLSHRTNLQWAATMAWNGWIQAGTAPRTPMHKMGHAVSAMYDVTHGVTLAIFMNGYLHDICTKTERIARRFAQLGKQLFGEKLIQEQVRLRRAQAETSILSKEQPDLYLAARICVDLLTSFFAENGVPVTLRQAGVENPDLEALCALIMRVGAAADGRIAGLVPVGRDDMMRILHAVKA
;
A
#
# COMPACT_ATOMS: atom_id res chain seq x y z
N MET A 1 12.12 6.22 20.46
CA MET A 1 10.66 6.20 20.12
C MET A 1 10.09 7.57 20.35
N LEU A 2 9.38 8.14 19.40
CA LEU A 2 8.74 9.45 19.51
C LEU A 2 7.43 9.34 20.30
N PRO A 3 6.94 10.43 20.95
CA PRO A 3 5.58 10.45 21.53
C PRO A 3 4.51 10.17 20.47
N PHE A 4 3.48 9.44 20.84
CA PHE A 4 2.39 9.11 19.93
C PHE A 4 1.04 8.92 20.65
N THR A 5 -0.03 9.05 19.90
CA THR A 5 -1.37 8.61 20.28
C THR A 5 -1.81 7.50 19.32
N LEU A 6 -2.25 6.37 19.83
CA LEU A 6 -2.73 5.25 19.03
C LEU A 6 -4.20 4.99 19.31
N CYS A 7 -5.01 5.01 18.25
CA CYS A 7 -6.41 4.59 18.30
C CYS A 7 -6.73 3.87 16.98
N ILE A 8 -7.15 2.62 17.08
CA ILE A 8 -7.57 1.79 15.92
C ILE A 8 -8.99 1.31 16.22
N PRO A 9 -10.03 2.10 15.87
CA PRO A 9 -11.39 1.85 16.29
C PRO A 9 -12.12 0.78 15.46
N THR A 10 -11.50 0.28 14.39
CA THR A 10 -12.11 -0.68 13.48
C THR A 10 -12.38 -2.02 14.15
N LYS A 11 -13.64 -2.44 14.17
CA LYS A 11 -14.00 -3.82 14.54
C LYS A 11 -13.60 -4.77 13.40
N ILE A 12 -12.84 -5.80 13.71
CA ILE A 12 -12.44 -6.85 12.76
C ILE A 12 -13.26 -8.12 13.03
N VAL A 13 -13.84 -8.66 11.97
CA VAL A 13 -14.40 -10.03 11.93
C VAL A 13 -13.57 -10.80 10.92
N PHE A 14 -12.77 -11.73 11.40
CA PHE A 14 -11.77 -12.44 10.61
C PHE A 14 -11.96 -13.95 10.66
N GLY A 15 -11.95 -14.60 9.51
CA GLY A 15 -11.94 -16.05 9.39
C GLY A 15 -12.63 -16.57 8.14
N PRO A 16 -12.41 -17.85 7.79
CA PRO A 16 -13.06 -18.47 6.64
C PRO A 16 -14.57 -18.46 6.74
N GLY A 17 -15.26 -18.00 5.69
CA GLY A 17 -16.72 -18.01 5.58
C GLY A 17 -17.44 -16.89 6.35
N VAL A 18 -16.74 -15.98 7.03
CA VAL A 18 -17.38 -14.89 7.78
C VAL A 18 -18.14 -13.89 6.89
N SER A 19 -17.84 -13.86 5.59
CA SER A 19 -18.55 -13.02 4.62
C SER A 19 -19.88 -13.60 4.13
N CYS A 20 -20.17 -14.88 4.43
CA CYS A 20 -21.40 -15.55 3.98
C CYS A 20 -22.66 -14.95 4.60
N ASP A 21 -22.59 -14.48 5.84
CA ASP A 21 -23.68 -13.77 6.51
C ASP A 21 -23.11 -12.71 7.46
N ILE A 22 -23.19 -11.46 7.05
CA ILE A 22 -22.72 -10.31 7.84
C ILE A 22 -23.83 -9.66 8.66
N SER A 23 -25.06 -10.17 8.61
CA SER A 23 -26.25 -9.54 9.20
C SER A 23 -26.07 -9.17 10.68
N ALA A 24 -25.55 -10.08 11.50
CA ALA A 24 -25.33 -9.86 12.92
C ALA A 24 -24.28 -8.77 13.23
N HIS A 25 -23.45 -8.41 12.25
CA HIS A 25 -22.38 -7.43 12.42
C HIS A 25 -22.76 -6.02 11.94
N ILE A 26 -23.74 -5.93 11.02
CA ILE A 26 -24.19 -4.67 10.43
C ILE A 26 -25.52 -4.17 10.99
N ASP A 27 -26.20 -4.98 11.80
CA ASP A 27 -27.46 -4.59 12.43
C ASP A 27 -27.28 -3.31 13.27
N GLY A 28 -28.19 -2.35 13.09
CA GLY A 28 -28.13 -1.04 13.75
C GLY A 28 -27.02 -0.09 13.25
N MET A 29 -26.25 -0.45 12.20
CA MET A 29 -25.21 0.44 11.66
C MET A 29 -25.76 1.53 10.77
N GLY A 30 -26.86 1.29 10.05
CA GLY A 30 -27.50 2.20 9.13
C GLY A 30 -28.85 1.67 8.66
N LYS A 31 -29.54 2.43 7.80
CA LYS A 31 -30.83 2.08 7.20
C LYS A 31 -30.77 1.95 5.69
N HIS A 32 -29.80 2.59 5.04
CA HIS A 32 -29.62 2.59 3.60
C HIS A 32 -28.14 2.57 3.22
N ALA A 33 -27.66 1.44 2.73
CA ALA A 33 -26.26 1.22 2.35
C ALA A 33 -26.00 1.58 0.90
N LEU A 34 -24.85 2.19 0.58
CA LEU A 34 -24.25 2.18 -0.75
C LEU A 34 -23.29 0.98 -0.85
N LEU A 35 -23.55 0.05 -1.75
CA LEU A 35 -22.63 -1.02 -2.11
C LEU A 35 -21.65 -0.50 -3.17
N VAL A 36 -20.38 -0.39 -2.81
CA VAL A 36 -19.31 0.09 -3.71
C VAL A 36 -18.45 -1.08 -4.12
N SER A 37 -18.28 -1.29 -5.43
CA SER A 37 -17.45 -2.37 -5.95
C SER A 37 -16.94 -2.04 -7.36
N TYR A 38 -16.15 -2.97 -7.91
CA TYR A 38 -15.82 -2.97 -9.34
C TYR A 38 -17.06 -3.23 -10.19
N GLY A 39 -16.99 -2.93 -11.49
CA GLY A 39 -18.00 -3.37 -12.46
C GLY A 39 -18.20 -4.89 -12.47
N ALA A 40 -19.00 -5.40 -13.36
CA ALA A 40 -19.36 -6.82 -13.44
C ALA A 40 -18.11 -7.71 -13.36
N ARG A 41 -18.00 -8.49 -12.29
CA ARG A 41 -16.93 -9.45 -12.04
C ARG A 41 -17.53 -10.79 -11.61
N PRO A 42 -17.37 -11.86 -12.41
CA PRO A 42 -17.98 -13.16 -12.10
C PRO A 42 -17.63 -13.68 -10.70
N TYR A 43 -16.40 -13.49 -10.23
CA TYR A 43 -15.94 -13.94 -8.90
C TYR A 43 -16.61 -13.20 -7.72
N LEU A 44 -17.21 -12.03 -7.95
CA LEU A 44 -17.95 -11.29 -6.91
C LEU A 44 -19.43 -11.67 -6.85
N LYS A 45 -19.97 -12.42 -7.82
CA LYS A 45 -21.40 -12.68 -7.95
C LYS A 45 -22.00 -13.31 -6.68
N THR A 46 -21.39 -14.38 -6.20
CA THR A 46 -21.87 -15.10 -5.01
C THR A 46 -21.77 -14.21 -3.77
N LEU A 47 -20.63 -13.53 -3.58
CA LEU A 47 -20.43 -12.61 -2.46
C LEU A 47 -21.47 -11.50 -2.44
N LEU A 48 -21.73 -10.85 -3.58
CA LEU A 48 -22.74 -9.80 -3.68
C LEU A 48 -24.15 -10.32 -3.36
N GLN A 49 -24.48 -11.55 -3.76
CA GLN A 49 -25.76 -12.18 -3.39
C GLN A 49 -25.86 -12.39 -1.87
N GLN A 50 -24.81 -12.88 -1.23
CA GLN A 50 -24.74 -13.07 0.22
C GLN A 50 -24.87 -11.74 0.99
N ILE A 51 -24.19 -10.70 0.53
CA ILE A 51 -24.27 -9.36 1.15
C ILE A 51 -25.70 -8.78 1.00
N ARG A 52 -26.32 -8.88 -0.18
CA ARG A 52 -27.73 -8.46 -0.37
C ARG A 52 -28.68 -9.20 0.56
N ALA A 53 -28.52 -10.52 0.69
CA ALA A 53 -29.31 -11.33 1.60
C ALA A 53 -29.12 -10.94 3.07
N SER A 54 -27.87 -10.64 3.47
CA SER A 54 -27.56 -10.17 4.84
C SER A 54 -28.23 -8.81 5.13
N LEU A 55 -28.20 -7.87 4.19
CA LEU A 55 -28.86 -6.57 4.31
C LEU A 55 -30.39 -6.72 4.42
N TYR A 56 -30.98 -7.55 3.56
CA TYR A 56 -32.42 -7.84 3.57
C TYR A 56 -32.85 -8.42 4.93
N LYS A 57 -32.08 -9.35 5.50
CA LYS A 57 -32.35 -10.02 6.77
C LYS A 57 -32.50 -9.05 7.94
N VAL A 58 -31.77 -7.92 7.92
CA VAL A 58 -31.81 -6.88 8.97
C VAL A 58 -32.53 -5.62 8.54
N GLY A 59 -33.28 -5.65 7.40
CA GLY A 59 -34.11 -4.56 6.94
C GLY A 59 -33.34 -3.32 6.44
N ILE A 60 -32.07 -3.47 6.06
CA ILE A 60 -31.25 -2.39 5.47
C ILE A 60 -31.48 -2.36 3.96
N ARG A 61 -31.96 -1.23 3.46
CA ARG A 61 -32.05 -0.95 2.02
C ARG A 61 -30.65 -0.79 1.43
N TYR A 62 -30.48 -1.02 0.12
CA TYR A 62 -29.22 -0.76 -0.54
C TYR A 62 -29.40 -0.13 -1.93
N THR A 63 -28.37 0.61 -2.32
CA THR A 63 -28.15 1.12 -3.67
C THR A 63 -26.78 0.64 -4.13
N GLU A 64 -26.61 0.34 -5.41
CA GLU A 64 -25.36 -0.20 -5.96
C GLU A 64 -24.61 0.85 -6.77
N PHE A 65 -23.31 0.92 -6.56
CA PHE A 65 -22.37 1.72 -7.35
C PHE A 65 -21.17 0.84 -7.72
N PHE A 66 -21.25 0.17 -8.85
CA PHE A 66 -20.25 -0.80 -9.32
C PHE A 66 -19.45 -0.24 -10.50
N GLU A 67 -18.90 0.96 -10.31
CA GLU A 67 -18.18 1.71 -11.34
C GLU A 67 -16.72 1.96 -10.98
N ILE A 68 -16.22 1.46 -9.82
CA ILE A 68 -14.84 1.70 -9.41
C ILE A 68 -13.88 0.91 -10.31
N THR A 69 -12.80 1.56 -10.71
CA THR A 69 -11.70 0.95 -11.45
C THR A 69 -10.47 0.75 -10.55
N ALA A 70 -9.46 0.03 -11.02
CA ALA A 70 -8.14 0.10 -10.43
C ALA A 70 -7.67 1.57 -10.48
N ASN A 71 -6.95 2.04 -9.44
CA ASN A 71 -6.59 3.46 -9.30
C ASN A 71 -7.83 4.37 -9.35
N PRO A 72 -8.68 4.41 -8.28
CA PRO A 72 -9.98 5.06 -8.34
C PRO A 72 -9.86 6.55 -8.68
N HIS A 73 -10.78 7.05 -9.49
CA HIS A 73 -10.79 8.41 -9.99
C HIS A 73 -11.73 9.33 -9.21
N LEU A 74 -11.37 10.60 -9.09
CA LEU A 74 -12.18 11.62 -8.41
C LEU A 74 -13.56 11.78 -9.05
N SER A 75 -13.66 11.64 -10.37
CA SER A 75 -14.92 11.66 -11.10
C SER A 75 -15.89 10.56 -10.65
N GLN A 76 -15.36 9.34 -10.37
CA GLN A 76 -16.15 8.22 -9.84
C GLN A 76 -16.64 8.53 -8.42
N VAL A 77 -15.76 9.09 -7.57
CA VAL A 77 -16.12 9.51 -6.20
C VAL A 77 -17.20 10.59 -6.24
N LYS A 78 -17.06 11.60 -7.10
CA LYS A 78 -18.07 12.70 -7.25
C LYS A 78 -19.45 12.16 -7.63
N ARG A 79 -19.54 11.21 -8.57
CA ARG A 79 -20.82 10.57 -8.96
C ARG A 79 -21.44 9.79 -7.79
N ALA A 80 -20.64 8.97 -7.10
CA ALA A 80 -21.12 8.21 -5.95
C ALA A 80 -21.57 9.11 -4.78
N VAL A 81 -20.88 10.22 -4.52
CA VAL A 81 -21.28 11.22 -3.51
C VAL A 81 -22.63 11.87 -3.87
N ALA A 82 -22.82 12.23 -5.14
CA ALA A 82 -24.13 12.75 -5.59
C ALA A 82 -25.25 11.73 -5.36
N LEU A 83 -24.99 10.45 -5.67
CA LEU A 83 -25.92 9.36 -5.40
C LEU A 83 -26.22 9.17 -3.90
N CYS A 84 -25.19 9.28 -3.04
CA CYS A 84 -25.36 9.22 -1.58
C CYS A 84 -26.32 10.30 -1.08
N ARG A 85 -26.14 11.52 -1.56
CA ARG A 85 -26.98 12.66 -1.16
C ARG A 85 -28.42 12.54 -1.68
N GLU A 86 -28.58 12.17 -2.97
CA GLU A 86 -29.90 11.97 -3.60
C GLU A 86 -30.71 10.87 -2.89
N LYS A 87 -30.08 9.74 -2.61
CA LYS A 87 -30.76 8.55 -2.03
C LYS A 87 -30.76 8.55 -0.50
N GLN A 88 -30.18 9.56 0.15
CA GLN A 88 -30.04 9.64 1.62
C GLN A 88 -29.36 8.37 2.19
N ILE A 89 -28.22 8.01 1.61
CA ILE A 89 -27.37 6.91 2.09
C ILE A 89 -26.77 7.30 3.43
N ASP A 90 -26.75 6.37 4.39
CA ASP A 90 -26.22 6.56 5.74
C ASP A 90 -25.08 5.59 6.09
N MET A 91 -24.74 4.65 5.18
CA MET A 91 -23.64 3.70 5.33
C MET A 91 -23.04 3.35 3.96
N VAL A 92 -21.73 3.11 3.89
CA VAL A 92 -21.04 2.68 2.67
C VAL A 92 -20.37 1.33 2.91
N ILE A 93 -20.60 0.36 2.03
CA ILE A 93 -19.97 -0.98 2.08
C ILE A 93 -19.04 -1.13 0.88
N GLY A 94 -17.73 -1.13 1.13
CA GLY A 94 -16.70 -1.35 0.12
C GLY A 94 -16.39 -2.84 -0.03
N ILE A 95 -16.65 -3.42 -1.22
CA ILE A 95 -16.47 -4.84 -1.52
C ILE A 95 -15.44 -4.99 -2.63
N GLY A 96 -14.18 -5.29 -2.29
CA GLY A 96 -13.11 -5.36 -3.29
C GLY A 96 -11.71 -5.22 -2.71
N GLY A 97 -10.75 -4.85 -3.54
CA GLY A 97 -9.38 -4.54 -3.14
C GLY A 97 -9.21 -3.12 -2.63
N GLY A 98 -7.96 -2.69 -2.41
CA GLY A 98 -7.60 -1.35 -1.91
C GLY A 98 -8.30 -0.21 -2.64
N SER A 99 -8.33 -0.24 -3.97
CA SER A 99 -9.00 0.79 -4.79
C SER A 99 -10.48 0.99 -4.45
N VAL A 100 -11.21 -0.09 -4.18
CA VAL A 100 -12.62 -0.01 -3.79
C VAL A 100 -12.76 0.51 -2.36
N MET A 101 -11.92 0.04 -1.45
CA MET A 101 -11.95 0.47 -0.04
C MET A 101 -11.57 1.95 0.09
N ASP A 102 -10.57 2.41 -0.65
CA ASP A 102 -10.14 3.81 -0.70
C ASP A 102 -11.23 4.71 -1.28
N ALA A 103 -11.86 4.28 -2.40
CA ALA A 103 -13.01 4.98 -2.95
C ALA A 103 -14.19 5.03 -1.96
N ALA A 104 -14.49 3.93 -1.28
CA ALA A 104 -15.58 3.87 -0.30
C ALA A 104 -15.36 4.86 0.86
N LYS A 105 -14.13 5.01 1.36
CA LYS A 105 -13.78 6.02 2.37
C LYS A 105 -13.94 7.45 1.84
N ALA A 106 -13.44 7.71 0.62
CA ALA A 106 -13.56 9.02 -0.02
C ALA A 106 -15.04 9.39 -0.28
N ILE A 107 -15.86 8.43 -0.70
CA ILE A 107 -17.31 8.58 -0.89
C ILE A 107 -17.99 8.89 0.44
N ALA A 108 -17.68 8.10 1.48
CA ALA A 108 -18.26 8.26 2.81
C ALA A 108 -17.97 9.64 3.41
N ALA A 109 -16.74 10.13 3.27
CA ALA A 109 -16.35 11.48 3.68
C ALA A 109 -17.02 12.53 2.79
N GLY A 110 -16.96 12.36 1.47
CA GLY A 110 -17.52 13.28 0.49
C GLY A 110 -19.03 13.50 0.65
N ALA A 111 -19.77 12.48 1.08
CA ALA A 111 -21.21 12.60 1.36
C ALA A 111 -21.50 13.61 2.46
N CYS A 112 -20.62 13.75 3.45
CA CYS A 112 -20.71 14.69 4.58
C CYS A 112 -19.96 16.02 4.34
N TYR A 113 -19.15 16.11 3.28
CA TYR A 113 -18.25 17.24 3.04
C TYR A 113 -18.97 18.39 2.31
N THR A 114 -18.74 19.63 2.76
CA THR A 114 -19.24 20.83 2.10
C THR A 114 -18.08 21.54 1.40
N GLY A 115 -18.12 21.64 0.07
CA GLY A 115 -17.07 22.24 -0.74
C GLY A 115 -16.60 21.32 -1.86
N ASP A 116 -15.48 21.66 -2.51
CA ASP A 116 -14.89 20.78 -3.53
C ASP A 116 -14.26 19.57 -2.85
N LEU A 117 -14.62 18.38 -3.32
CA LEU A 117 -14.11 17.12 -2.76
C LEU A 117 -12.60 16.99 -2.87
N TRP A 118 -11.97 17.65 -3.86
CA TRP A 118 -10.50 17.60 -4.00
C TRP A 118 -9.77 18.30 -2.84
N GLU A 119 -10.41 19.26 -2.16
CA GLU A 119 -9.84 19.92 -0.98
C GLU A 119 -9.56 18.96 0.19
N MET A 120 -10.22 17.79 0.25
CA MET A 120 -9.95 16.78 1.26
C MET A 120 -8.57 16.12 1.11
N PHE A 121 -8.02 16.13 -0.09
CA PHE A 121 -6.81 15.39 -0.44
C PHE A 121 -5.55 16.24 -0.25
N SER A 122 -4.43 15.57 0.03
CA SER A 122 -3.12 16.19 0.24
C SER A 122 -2.48 16.61 -1.08
N SER A 123 -3.15 17.46 -1.86
CA SER A 123 -2.57 18.08 -3.05
C SER A 123 -1.78 19.34 -2.68
N ARG A 124 -0.66 19.59 -3.37
CA ARG A 124 0.22 20.75 -3.12
C ARG A 124 0.27 21.76 -4.25
N ASN A 125 -0.44 21.51 -5.36
CA ASN A 125 -0.26 22.28 -6.58
C ASN A 125 -0.77 23.71 -6.55
N ASP A 126 -1.75 24.03 -5.73
CA ASP A 126 -2.43 25.33 -5.79
C ASP A 126 -2.30 26.13 -4.50
N HIS A 127 -1.23 25.93 -3.72
CA HIS A 127 -1.13 26.51 -2.38
C HIS A 127 -2.30 26.13 -1.46
N ASN A 128 -3.14 25.18 -1.88
CA ASN A 128 -4.27 24.70 -1.10
C ASN A 128 -3.80 23.81 0.03
N VAL A 129 -4.01 24.28 1.23
CA VAL A 129 -3.88 23.45 2.43
C VAL A 129 -5.00 22.43 2.37
N ALA A 130 -4.66 21.14 2.37
CA ALA A 130 -5.66 20.08 2.47
C ALA A 130 -6.60 20.36 3.67
N ARG A 131 -7.88 20.19 3.45
CA ARG A 131 -8.92 20.30 4.47
C ARG A 131 -9.49 18.93 4.75
N PRO A 132 -8.81 18.11 5.59
CA PRO A 132 -9.24 16.75 5.85
C PRO A 132 -10.67 16.73 6.41
N PRO A 133 -11.47 15.71 6.07
CA PRO A 133 -12.83 15.60 6.54
C PRO A 133 -12.86 15.39 8.07
N THR A 134 -13.84 15.97 8.73
CA THR A 134 -14.10 15.78 10.16
C THR A 134 -15.21 14.77 10.42
N GLN A 135 -15.99 14.45 9.40
CA GLN A 135 -17.11 13.51 9.44
C GLN A 135 -17.14 12.64 8.20
N ALA A 136 -17.62 11.42 8.34
CA ALA A 136 -17.89 10.49 7.26
C ALA A 136 -19.09 9.61 7.62
N LEU A 137 -19.76 9.04 6.61
CA LEU A 137 -20.70 7.95 6.82
C LEU A 137 -19.95 6.73 7.38
N LYS A 138 -20.64 5.88 8.15
CA LYS A 138 -20.03 4.62 8.59
C LYS A 138 -19.63 3.77 7.40
N THR A 139 -18.43 3.19 7.46
CA THR A 139 -17.95 2.30 6.40
C THR A 139 -17.79 0.88 6.91
N VAL A 140 -18.14 -0.08 6.05
CA VAL A 140 -17.89 -1.50 6.21
C VAL A 140 -17.00 -1.95 5.07
N MET A 141 -15.89 -2.64 5.36
CA MET A 141 -14.96 -3.13 4.35
C MET A 141 -15.00 -4.65 4.24
N ILE A 142 -15.04 -5.16 3.01
CA ILE A 142 -14.96 -6.58 2.69
C ILE A 142 -13.83 -6.76 1.68
N PRO A 143 -12.58 -6.91 2.16
CA PRO A 143 -11.41 -7.01 1.30
C PRO A 143 -11.37 -8.34 0.55
N THR A 144 -11.03 -8.29 -0.73
CA THR A 144 -10.83 -9.46 -1.60
C THR A 144 -9.38 -9.66 -2.03
N VAL A 145 -8.49 -8.83 -1.54
CA VAL A 145 -7.04 -8.84 -1.81
C VAL A 145 -6.29 -8.48 -0.53
N ALA A 146 -5.21 -9.18 -0.25
CA ALA A 146 -4.28 -8.85 0.83
C ALA A 146 -3.21 -7.87 0.29
N ALA A 147 -3.22 -6.60 0.72
CA ALA A 147 -2.29 -5.57 0.22
C ALA A 147 -2.20 -4.33 1.14
N THR A 148 -3.14 -3.40 0.98
CA THR A 148 -3.06 -1.98 1.36
C THR A 148 -3.33 -1.68 2.84
N SER A 149 -3.76 -2.64 3.64
CA SER A 149 -4.30 -2.42 4.99
C SER A 149 -5.48 -1.42 5.05
N SER A 150 -6.12 -1.09 3.91
CA SER A 150 -7.20 -0.08 3.85
C SER A 150 -8.43 -0.50 4.66
N GLU A 151 -8.58 -1.79 4.94
CA GLU A 151 -9.60 -2.34 5.84
C GLU A 151 -9.38 -1.97 7.31
N MET A 152 -8.20 -1.49 7.70
CA MET A 152 -7.88 -1.21 9.12
C MET A 152 -7.14 0.13 9.32
N ASN A 153 -7.12 1.03 8.33
CA ASN A 153 -6.51 2.34 8.44
C ASN A 153 -7.49 3.48 8.04
N CYS A 154 -7.07 4.70 8.28
CA CYS A 154 -7.86 5.92 8.00
C CYS A 154 -7.42 6.63 6.72
N VAL A 155 -6.79 5.93 5.77
CA VAL A 155 -6.25 6.49 4.53
C VAL A 155 -7.08 6.02 3.34
N GLY A 156 -7.33 6.90 2.38
CA GLY A 156 -7.88 6.58 1.07
C GLY A 156 -7.12 7.34 -0.01
N VAL A 157 -6.82 6.68 -1.13
CA VAL A 157 -6.04 7.25 -2.24
C VAL A 157 -6.92 7.35 -3.47
N VAL A 158 -6.92 8.52 -4.12
CA VAL A 158 -7.73 8.82 -5.32
C VAL A 158 -6.88 9.55 -6.34
N THR A 159 -7.11 9.30 -7.62
CA THR A 159 -6.49 10.01 -8.73
C THR A 159 -7.41 11.13 -9.21
N ASN A 160 -6.88 12.34 -9.33
CA ASN A 160 -7.58 13.45 -9.98
C ASN A 160 -7.48 13.29 -11.50
N ASP A 161 -8.63 13.25 -12.17
CA ASP A 161 -8.71 13.05 -13.62
C ASP A 161 -8.08 14.20 -14.41
N ASP A 162 -8.16 15.43 -13.88
CA ASP A 162 -7.72 16.65 -14.59
C ASP A 162 -6.21 16.89 -14.46
N THR A 163 -5.63 16.56 -13.30
CA THR A 163 -4.22 16.86 -12.97
C THR A 163 -3.32 15.63 -12.98
N MET A 164 -3.88 14.45 -13.12
CA MET A 164 -3.20 13.15 -13.01
C MET A 164 -2.46 12.96 -11.67
N GLU A 165 -2.89 13.65 -10.64
CA GLU A 165 -2.34 13.53 -9.29
C GLU A 165 -3.03 12.40 -8.54
N LYS A 166 -2.26 11.42 -8.10
CA LYS A 166 -2.71 10.35 -7.22
C LYS A 166 -2.24 10.67 -5.81
N VAL A 167 -3.17 11.09 -4.95
CA VAL A 167 -2.88 11.56 -3.60
C VAL A 167 -3.85 10.98 -2.58
N HIS A 168 -3.49 11.06 -1.31
CA HIS A 168 -4.28 10.48 -0.22
C HIS A 168 -5.10 11.53 0.52
N VAL A 169 -6.20 11.08 1.09
CA VAL A 169 -6.91 11.70 2.21
C VAL A 169 -6.67 10.86 3.46
N SER A 170 -6.46 11.51 4.61
CA SER A 170 -6.29 10.83 5.90
C SER A 170 -6.98 11.62 7.00
N ALA A 171 -7.89 10.96 7.70
CA ALA A 171 -8.60 11.55 8.85
C ALA A 171 -9.15 10.44 9.78
N PRO A 172 -9.23 10.65 11.11
CA PRO A 172 -9.76 9.66 12.04
C PRO A 172 -11.18 9.16 11.71
N CYS A 173 -12.03 10.00 11.11
CA CYS A 173 -13.39 9.62 10.69
C CYS A 173 -13.42 8.60 9.53
N LEU A 174 -12.27 8.33 8.87
CA LEU A 174 -12.15 7.39 7.76
C LEU A 174 -11.80 5.96 8.21
N TYR A 175 -11.52 5.73 9.49
CA TYR A 175 -11.40 4.36 9.97
C TYR A 175 -12.70 3.60 9.68
N PRO A 176 -12.64 2.41 9.05
CA PRO A 176 -13.83 1.58 8.92
C PRO A 176 -14.45 1.28 10.29
N ALA A 177 -15.77 1.35 10.39
CA ALA A 177 -16.47 0.93 11.60
C ALA A 177 -16.42 -0.60 11.77
N LEU A 178 -16.38 -1.33 10.64
CA LEU A 178 -16.31 -2.78 10.58
C LEU A 178 -15.50 -3.20 9.36
N SER A 179 -14.69 -4.25 9.53
CA SER A 179 -14.10 -4.97 8.40
C SER A 179 -14.35 -6.47 8.55
N VAL A 180 -14.96 -7.05 7.53
CA VAL A 180 -15.26 -8.48 7.43
C VAL A 180 -14.23 -9.10 6.50
N MET A 181 -13.28 -9.78 7.09
CA MET A 181 -12.08 -10.30 6.42
C MET A 181 -12.18 -11.81 6.25
N ASP A 182 -12.60 -12.24 5.08
CA ASP A 182 -12.77 -13.64 4.73
C ASP A 182 -11.65 -14.10 3.81
N PRO A 183 -10.68 -14.88 4.28
CA PRO A 183 -9.58 -15.36 3.45
C PRO A 183 -10.01 -16.20 2.24
N VAL A 184 -11.17 -16.87 2.30
CA VAL A 184 -11.71 -17.65 1.19
C VAL A 184 -11.89 -16.78 -0.07
N LEU A 185 -12.22 -15.49 0.11
CA LEU A 185 -12.37 -14.55 -1.01
C LEU A 185 -11.06 -14.31 -1.77
N THR A 186 -9.92 -14.56 -1.15
CA THR A 186 -8.60 -14.39 -1.75
C THR A 186 -8.10 -15.65 -2.47
N CYS A 187 -8.68 -16.84 -2.22
CA CYS A 187 -8.23 -18.12 -2.79
C CYS A 187 -8.38 -18.17 -4.33
N THR A 188 -9.36 -17.46 -4.89
CA THR A 188 -9.57 -17.39 -6.34
C THR A 188 -8.70 -16.33 -7.04
N LEU A 189 -7.96 -15.54 -6.27
CA LEU A 189 -7.10 -14.49 -6.83
C LEU A 189 -5.85 -15.12 -7.46
N PRO A 190 -5.56 -14.89 -8.75
CA PRO A 190 -4.34 -15.41 -9.39
C PRO A 190 -3.07 -14.95 -8.66
N PHE A 191 -2.05 -15.79 -8.64
CA PHE A 191 -0.76 -15.46 -8.00
C PHE A 191 -0.15 -14.16 -8.55
N SER A 192 -0.30 -13.90 -9.85
CA SER A 192 0.13 -12.66 -10.51
C SER A 192 -0.55 -11.37 -9.98
N LYS A 193 -1.64 -11.50 -9.22
CA LYS A 193 -2.28 -10.40 -8.49
C LYS A 193 -1.99 -10.45 -6.99
N THR A 194 -1.76 -11.65 -6.45
CA THR A 194 -1.38 -11.85 -5.04
C THR A 194 0.02 -11.29 -4.76
N ALA A 195 0.98 -11.60 -5.63
CA ALA A 195 2.38 -11.20 -5.43
C ALA A 195 2.56 -9.67 -5.37
N PRO A 196 2.02 -8.86 -6.30
CA PRO A 196 2.06 -7.40 -6.17
C PRO A 196 1.38 -6.89 -4.88
N GLY A 197 0.29 -7.51 -4.43
CA GLY A 197 -0.37 -7.15 -3.17
C GLY A 197 0.52 -7.40 -1.95
N ALA A 198 1.18 -8.56 -1.90
CA ALA A 198 2.14 -8.87 -0.83
C ALA A 198 3.35 -7.90 -0.84
N VAL A 199 3.85 -7.55 -2.03
CA VAL A 199 4.94 -6.57 -2.20
C VAL A 199 4.51 -5.18 -1.76
N ASP A 200 3.26 -4.78 -2.00
CA ASP A 200 2.68 -3.54 -1.47
C ASP A 200 2.73 -3.53 0.07
N ALA A 201 2.25 -4.58 0.73
CA ALA A 201 2.35 -4.73 2.18
C ALA A 201 3.80 -4.70 2.69
N MET A 202 4.74 -5.37 1.99
CA MET A 202 6.17 -5.31 2.33
C MET A 202 6.73 -3.89 2.20
N SER A 203 6.31 -3.12 1.20
CA SER A 203 6.76 -1.76 0.99
C SER A 203 6.35 -0.83 2.14
N HIS A 204 5.13 -0.97 2.64
CA HIS A 204 4.65 -0.23 3.82
C HIS A 204 5.55 -0.46 5.03
N ILE A 205 5.91 -1.72 5.28
CA ILE A 205 6.79 -2.10 6.39
C ILE A 205 8.21 -1.56 6.16
N LEU A 206 8.77 -1.74 4.95
CA LEU A 206 10.11 -1.28 4.61
C LEU A 206 10.24 0.24 4.71
N GLU A 207 9.23 1.00 4.29
CA GLU A 207 9.25 2.46 4.46
C GLU A 207 9.21 2.88 5.92
N ALA A 208 8.39 2.23 6.74
CA ALA A 208 8.37 2.50 8.17
C ALA A 208 9.70 2.11 8.84
N TYR A 209 10.26 0.97 8.48
CA TYR A 209 11.55 0.50 8.99
C TYR A 209 12.71 1.41 8.59
N VAL A 210 12.79 1.82 7.33
CA VAL A 210 13.93 2.61 6.80
C VAL A 210 13.77 4.10 7.09
N ASN A 211 12.58 4.67 6.87
CA ASN A 211 12.35 6.12 6.91
C ASN A 211 11.71 6.62 8.22
N GLY A 212 11.44 5.73 9.17
CA GLY A 212 10.92 6.06 10.49
C GLY A 212 12.04 6.45 11.50
N ASP A 213 11.62 6.78 12.72
CA ASP A 213 12.56 6.93 13.84
C ASP A 213 13.25 5.60 14.14
N GLN A 214 14.57 5.63 14.20
CA GLN A 214 15.42 4.44 14.28
C GLN A 214 15.79 4.04 15.71
N ASN A 215 15.15 4.63 16.69
CA ASN A 215 15.35 4.28 18.10
C ASN A 215 14.11 3.62 18.71
N SER A 216 13.61 2.59 18.03
CA SER A 216 12.37 1.89 18.38
C SER A 216 12.53 0.37 18.20
N PRO A 217 13.33 -0.29 19.07
CA PRO A 217 13.69 -1.71 18.88
C PRO A 217 12.49 -2.67 18.88
N LEU A 218 11.41 -2.37 19.60
CA LEU A 218 10.17 -3.15 19.54
C LEU A 218 9.54 -3.07 18.14
N GLN A 219 9.41 -1.85 17.60
CA GLN A 219 8.84 -1.66 16.27
C GLN A 219 9.72 -2.29 15.20
N ASP A 220 11.04 -2.20 15.33
CA ASP A 220 11.97 -2.88 14.42
C ASP A 220 11.75 -4.38 14.40
N GLY A 221 11.64 -5.02 15.57
CA GLY A 221 11.36 -6.46 15.67
C GLY A 221 9.99 -6.85 15.08
N LEU A 222 8.97 -6.01 15.23
CA LEU A 222 7.65 -6.23 14.62
C LEU A 222 7.73 -6.11 13.09
N HIS A 223 8.40 -5.08 12.55
CA HIS A 223 8.63 -4.92 11.12
C HIS A 223 9.36 -6.12 10.51
N GLU A 224 10.48 -6.54 11.12
CA GLU A 224 11.28 -7.68 10.67
C GLU A 224 10.47 -9.00 10.70
N SER A 225 9.65 -9.17 11.73
CA SER A 225 8.79 -10.36 11.88
C SER A 225 7.69 -10.43 10.83
N LEU A 226 7.02 -9.31 10.57
CA LEU A 226 5.99 -9.22 9.53
C LEU A 226 6.55 -9.41 8.12
N LEU A 227 7.73 -8.84 7.83
CA LEU A 227 8.41 -9.06 6.55
C LEU A 227 8.72 -10.55 6.34
N ARG A 228 9.27 -11.24 7.35
CA ARG A 228 9.52 -12.68 7.26
C ARG A 228 8.23 -13.47 7.01
N ALA A 229 7.15 -13.14 7.72
CA ALA A 229 5.86 -13.79 7.52
C ALA A 229 5.35 -13.60 6.09
N LEU A 230 5.30 -12.35 5.58
CA LEU A 230 4.86 -12.06 4.21
C LEU A 230 5.73 -12.78 3.16
N MET A 231 7.05 -12.81 3.34
CA MET A 231 7.96 -13.51 2.44
C MET A 231 7.76 -15.03 2.46
N SER A 232 7.52 -15.60 3.64
CA SER A 232 7.26 -17.04 3.80
C SER A 232 5.95 -17.44 3.13
N GLU A 233 4.88 -16.71 3.44
CA GLU A 233 3.55 -17.01 2.89
C GLU A 233 3.49 -16.79 1.37
N LEU A 234 4.20 -15.77 0.86
CA LEU A 234 4.25 -15.54 -0.59
C LEU A 234 5.00 -16.67 -1.34
N ARG A 235 6.11 -17.19 -0.77
CA ARG A 235 6.79 -18.35 -1.34
C ARG A 235 5.89 -19.59 -1.36
N ALA A 236 5.18 -19.86 -0.28
CA ALA A 236 4.25 -20.99 -0.21
C ALA A 236 3.11 -20.86 -1.22
N LEU A 237 2.52 -19.67 -1.34
CA LEU A 237 1.44 -19.38 -2.30
C LEU A 237 1.90 -19.40 -3.78
N ARG A 238 3.18 -19.29 -4.05
CA ARG A 238 3.69 -19.52 -5.41
C ARG A 238 3.54 -20.98 -5.83
N GLU A 239 3.72 -21.90 -4.90
CA GLU A 239 3.61 -23.36 -5.15
C GLU A 239 2.15 -23.83 -5.02
N THR A 240 1.40 -23.28 -4.06
CA THR A 240 0.00 -23.63 -3.76
C THR A 240 -0.87 -22.37 -3.68
N PRO A 241 -1.25 -21.76 -4.84
CA PRO A 241 -1.87 -20.42 -4.86
C PRO A 241 -3.22 -20.31 -4.18
N ASP A 242 -3.93 -21.39 -3.99
CA ASP A 242 -5.28 -21.49 -3.41
C ASP A 242 -5.30 -22.05 -1.98
N ASP A 243 -4.13 -22.33 -1.38
CA ASP A 243 -4.05 -22.82 0.01
C ASP A 243 -4.63 -21.80 1.00
N LEU A 244 -5.72 -22.17 1.65
CA LEU A 244 -6.46 -21.30 2.55
C LEU A 244 -5.65 -20.89 3.78
N SER A 245 -4.77 -21.75 4.29
CA SER A 245 -3.95 -21.44 5.47
C SER A 245 -2.95 -20.33 5.13
N HIS A 246 -2.26 -20.45 4.01
CA HIS A 246 -1.31 -19.44 3.53
C HIS A 246 -2.04 -18.14 3.15
N ARG A 247 -3.24 -18.22 2.53
CA ARG A 247 -4.08 -17.06 2.26
C ARG A 247 -4.51 -16.32 3.54
N THR A 248 -4.88 -17.08 4.57
CA THR A 248 -5.29 -16.55 5.87
C THR A 248 -4.13 -15.79 6.52
N ASN A 249 -2.97 -16.39 6.59
CA ASN A 249 -1.78 -15.76 7.17
C ASN A 249 -1.33 -14.52 6.38
N LEU A 250 -1.30 -14.62 5.04
CA LEU A 250 -0.93 -13.50 4.18
C LEU A 250 -1.88 -12.32 4.38
N GLN A 251 -3.21 -12.56 4.43
CA GLN A 251 -4.20 -11.50 4.60
C GLN A 251 -4.02 -10.78 5.94
N TRP A 252 -3.85 -11.54 7.03
CA TRP A 252 -3.63 -10.92 8.34
C TRP A 252 -2.33 -10.13 8.41
N ALA A 253 -1.22 -10.69 7.92
CA ALA A 253 0.07 -10.00 7.90
C ALA A 253 0.03 -8.71 7.06
N ALA A 254 -0.65 -8.73 5.90
CA ALA A 254 -0.83 -7.55 5.07
C ALA A 254 -1.67 -6.47 5.76
N THR A 255 -2.73 -6.84 6.49
CA THR A 255 -3.55 -5.91 7.27
C THR A 255 -2.74 -5.23 8.38
N MET A 256 -1.79 -5.93 8.98
CA MET A 256 -0.91 -5.37 10.00
C MET A 256 0.16 -4.43 9.45
N ALA A 257 0.42 -4.45 8.14
CA ALA A 257 1.51 -3.71 7.52
C ALA A 257 1.36 -2.18 7.58
N TRP A 258 0.12 -1.63 7.54
CA TRP A 258 -0.13 -0.18 7.56
C TRP A 258 -1.43 0.19 8.29
N ASN A 259 -1.56 -0.24 9.53
CA ASN A 259 -2.72 0.08 10.38
C ASN A 259 -2.44 1.07 11.51
N GLY A 260 -1.21 1.58 11.61
CA GLY A 260 -0.76 2.51 12.65
C GLY A 260 -0.10 1.84 13.86
N TRP A 261 -0.31 0.54 14.09
CA TRP A 261 0.24 -0.14 15.27
C TRP A 261 1.77 -0.32 15.19
N ILE A 262 2.26 -0.88 14.09
CA ILE A 262 3.71 -1.06 13.90
C ILE A 262 4.42 0.27 13.58
N GLN A 263 3.69 1.30 13.16
CA GLN A 263 4.21 2.63 12.91
C GLN A 263 4.23 3.52 14.17
N ALA A 264 3.60 3.09 15.26
CA ALA A 264 3.46 3.88 16.49
C ALA A 264 4.82 4.35 17.01
N GLY A 265 4.98 5.66 17.19
CA GLY A 265 6.21 6.29 17.69
C GLY A 265 7.38 6.29 16.71
N THR A 266 7.19 5.95 15.43
CA THR A 266 8.24 5.97 14.40
C THR A 266 8.12 7.14 13.42
N ALA A 267 6.94 7.77 13.31
CA ALA A 267 6.66 8.86 12.36
C ALA A 267 7.21 8.59 10.95
N PRO A 268 6.78 7.51 10.29
CA PRO A 268 7.37 7.08 9.03
C PRO A 268 7.07 8.08 7.90
N ARG A 269 8.00 8.16 6.95
CA ARG A 269 7.83 8.86 5.68
C ARG A 269 7.77 7.85 4.57
N THR A 270 6.98 8.17 3.50
CA THR A 270 6.66 7.24 2.42
C THR A 270 7.12 7.75 1.04
N PRO A 271 8.44 7.97 0.82
CA PRO A 271 8.96 8.45 -0.45
C PRO A 271 8.66 7.51 -1.61
N MET A 272 8.77 6.18 -1.43
CA MET A 272 8.53 5.21 -2.49
C MET A 272 7.07 5.20 -2.95
N HIS A 273 6.11 5.34 -2.03
CA HIS A 273 4.70 5.48 -2.38
C HIS A 273 4.43 6.73 -3.23
N LYS A 274 5.05 7.86 -2.88
CA LYS A 274 4.92 9.10 -3.66
C LYS A 274 5.46 8.95 -5.09
N MET A 275 6.59 8.26 -5.24
CA MET A 275 7.17 7.92 -6.55
C MET A 275 6.27 6.95 -7.32
N GLY A 276 5.80 5.88 -6.67
CA GLY A 276 4.95 4.84 -7.26
C GLY A 276 3.59 5.36 -7.72
N HIS A 277 3.00 6.31 -6.98
CA HIS A 277 1.73 6.95 -7.36
C HIS A 277 1.82 7.63 -8.73
N ALA A 278 2.90 8.32 -9.03
CA ALA A 278 3.07 8.98 -10.32
C ALA A 278 3.17 7.98 -11.48
N VAL A 279 3.88 6.86 -11.30
CA VAL A 279 3.94 5.80 -12.32
C VAL A 279 2.57 5.16 -12.53
N SER A 280 1.82 4.87 -11.44
CA SER A 280 0.45 4.37 -11.56
C SER A 280 -0.46 5.35 -12.30
N ALA A 281 -0.35 6.66 -12.03
CA ALA A 281 -1.18 7.68 -12.66
C ALA A 281 -0.87 7.88 -14.15
N MET A 282 0.43 7.86 -14.54
CA MET A 282 0.85 8.10 -15.93
C MET A 282 0.71 6.87 -16.82
N TYR A 283 0.94 5.67 -16.29
CA TYR A 283 1.10 4.45 -17.09
C TYR A 283 0.16 3.33 -16.71
N ASP A 284 -0.78 3.58 -15.78
CA ASP A 284 -1.75 2.60 -15.24
C ASP A 284 -1.11 1.30 -14.74
N VAL A 285 0.14 1.38 -14.27
CA VAL A 285 0.85 0.23 -13.68
C VAL A 285 0.24 -0.10 -12.31
N THR A 286 0.05 -1.39 -12.04
CA THR A 286 -0.43 -1.89 -10.74
C THR A 286 0.43 -1.36 -9.58
N HIS A 287 -0.20 -0.83 -8.53
CA HIS A 287 0.48 -0.12 -7.44
C HIS A 287 1.62 -0.91 -6.79
N GLY A 288 1.40 -2.18 -6.38
CA GLY A 288 2.45 -2.99 -5.79
C GLY A 288 3.64 -3.25 -6.73
N VAL A 289 3.42 -3.23 -8.06
CA VAL A 289 4.52 -3.29 -9.05
C VAL A 289 5.32 -2.00 -9.03
N THR A 290 4.66 -0.83 -8.99
CA THR A 290 5.39 0.44 -8.93
C THR A 290 6.24 0.56 -7.67
N LEU A 291 5.77 -0.01 -6.57
CA LEU A 291 6.54 -0.05 -5.32
C LEU A 291 7.75 -0.98 -5.41
N ALA A 292 7.63 -2.16 -6.05
CA ALA A 292 8.79 -3.02 -6.30
C ALA A 292 9.89 -2.32 -7.13
N ILE A 293 9.48 -1.57 -8.16
CA ILE A 293 10.38 -0.76 -8.98
C ILE A 293 11.12 0.27 -8.12
N PHE A 294 10.42 1.02 -7.27
CA PHE A 294 11.08 2.04 -6.45
C PHE A 294 11.79 1.46 -5.23
N MET A 295 11.39 0.29 -4.70
CA MET A 295 12.22 -0.42 -3.74
C MET A 295 13.58 -0.79 -4.35
N ASN A 296 13.59 -1.28 -5.59
CA ASN A 296 14.84 -1.50 -6.31
C ASN A 296 15.65 -0.19 -6.44
N GLY A 297 15.09 0.86 -7.03
CA GLY A 297 15.84 2.10 -7.31
C GLY A 297 16.21 2.91 -6.08
N TYR A 298 15.22 3.25 -5.25
CA TYR A 298 15.41 4.12 -4.09
C TYR A 298 16.23 3.47 -2.98
N LEU A 299 15.97 2.19 -2.64
CA LEU A 299 16.73 1.53 -1.58
C LEU A 299 18.20 1.34 -1.97
N HIS A 300 18.49 1.04 -3.25
CA HIS A 300 19.87 1.01 -3.74
C HIS A 300 20.56 2.37 -3.67
N ASP A 301 19.83 3.45 -3.98
CA ASP A 301 20.41 4.81 -3.91
C ASP A 301 20.78 5.20 -2.48
N ILE A 302 19.97 4.78 -1.47
CA ILE A 302 20.16 5.24 -0.10
C ILE A 302 20.94 4.29 0.81
N CYS A 303 20.98 3.00 0.54
CA CYS A 303 21.44 1.96 1.49
C CYS A 303 22.89 2.14 1.98
N THR A 304 23.70 2.92 1.25
CA THR A 304 25.10 3.21 1.60
C THR A 304 25.40 4.70 1.77
N LYS A 305 24.39 5.57 1.86
CA LYS A 305 24.60 7.04 1.98
C LYS A 305 25.28 7.43 3.31
N THR A 306 25.01 6.70 4.39
CA THR A 306 25.66 6.90 5.69
C THR A 306 25.86 5.56 6.37
N GLU A 307 26.82 5.50 7.31
CA GLU A 307 27.06 4.29 8.12
C GLU A 307 25.83 3.85 8.91
N ARG A 308 25.07 4.80 9.45
CA ARG A 308 23.81 4.53 10.18
C ARG A 308 22.81 3.80 9.30
N ILE A 309 22.64 4.24 8.05
CA ILE A 309 21.73 3.62 7.09
C ILE A 309 22.24 2.22 6.72
N ALA A 310 23.53 2.10 6.41
CA ALA A 310 24.13 0.81 6.07
C ALA A 310 23.97 -0.21 7.21
N ARG A 311 24.16 0.18 8.48
CA ARG A 311 23.90 -0.69 9.64
C ARG A 311 22.46 -1.19 9.68
N ARG A 312 21.49 -0.34 9.35
CA ARG A 312 20.08 -0.69 9.36
C ARG A 312 19.75 -1.71 8.27
N PHE A 313 20.24 -1.51 7.06
CA PHE A 313 20.08 -2.49 5.96
C PHE A 313 20.83 -3.79 6.23
N ALA A 314 22.05 -3.75 6.77
CA ALA A 314 22.80 -4.94 7.13
C ALA A 314 22.06 -5.76 8.22
N GLN A 315 21.48 -5.09 9.21
CA GLN A 315 20.64 -5.72 10.23
C GLN A 315 19.40 -6.38 9.59
N LEU A 316 18.68 -5.64 8.75
CA LEU A 316 17.53 -6.16 8.02
C LEU A 316 17.89 -7.41 7.20
N GLY A 317 19.00 -7.36 6.45
CA GLY A 317 19.49 -8.48 5.66
C GLY A 317 19.74 -9.74 6.50
N LYS A 318 20.36 -9.59 7.67
CA LYS A 318 20.56 -10.68 8.62
C LYS A 318 19.25 -11.27 9.13
N GLN A 319 18.27 -10.44 9.42
CA GLN A 319 16.96 -10.86 9.93
C GLN A 319 16.10 -11.56 8.87
N LEU A 320 16.14 -11.11 7.63
CA LEU A 320 15.32 -11.66 6.56
C LEU A 320 15.93 -12.88 5.88
N PHE A 321 17.24 -12.87 5.66
CA PHE A 321 17.95 -13.87 4.85
C PHE A 321 18.91 -14.74 5.64
N GLY A 322 19.19 -14.39 6.89
CA GLY A 322 20.10 -15.09 7.78
C GLY A 322 21.54 -14.58 7.69
N GLU A 323 22.20 -14.51 8.85
CA GLU A 323 23.55 -13.96 8.98
C GLU A 323 24.59 -14.73 8.14
N LYS A 324 24.47 -16.07 8.09
CA LYS A 324 25.39 -16.93 7.32
C LYS A 324 25.39 -16.59 5.83
N LEU A 325 24.20 -16.42 5.23
CA LEU A 325 24.09 -16.05 3.81
C LEU A 325 24.67 -14.67 3.54
N ILE A 326 24.38 -13.69 4.38
CA ILE A 326 24.92 -12.32 4.22
C ILE A 326 26.45 -12.33 4.29
N GLN A 327 27.04 -13.04 5.25
CA GLN A 327 28.51 -13.14 5.38
C GLN A 327 29.14 -13.86 4.19
N GLU A 328 28.53 -14.93 3.68
CA GLU A 328 29.00 -15.65 2.50
C GLU A 328 28.98 -14.74 1.26
N GLN A 329 27.89 -14.02 1.03
CA GLN A 329 27.78 -13.07 -0.08
C GLN A 329 28.79 -11.92 0.01
N VAL A 330 29.06 -11.41 1.22
CA VAL A 330 30.11 -10.42 1.44
C VAL A 330 31.48 -10.98 1.03
N ARG A 331 31.82 -12.21 1.45
CA ARG A 331 33.10 -12.87 1.08
C ARG A 331 33.22 -13.03 -0.43
N LEU A 332 32.15 -13.50 -1.10
CA LEU A 332 32.13 -13.71 -2.57
C LEU A 332 32.36 -12.39 -3.31
N ARG A 333 31.70 -11.31 -2.89
CA ARG A 333 31.92 -9.97 -3.50
C ARG A 333 33.31 -9.43 -3.26
N ARG A 334 33.92 -9.69 -2.11
CA ARG A 334 35.31 -9.34 -1.82
C ARG A 334 36.25 -10.07 -2.78
N ALA A 335 36.10 -11.39 -2.95
CA ALA A 335 36.92 -12.17 -3.85
C ALA A 335 36.83 -11.70 -5.32
N GLN A 336 35.61 -11.34 -5.78
CA GLN A 336 35.41 -10.77 -7.10
C GLN A 336 36.03 -9.37 -7.26
N ALA A 337 36.04 -8.58 -6.20
CA ALA A 337 36.64 -7.25 -6.19
C ALA A 337 38.16 -7.24 -6.17
N GLU A 338 38.79 -8.26 -5.61
CA GLU A 338 40.26 -8.43 -5.64
C GLU A 338 40.79 -8.66 -7.06
N THR A 339 39.97 -9.14 -7.98
CA THR A 339 40.26 -9.27 -9.40
C THR A 339 40.01 -8.00 -10.23
N SER A 340 39.37 -6.98 -9.62
CA SER A 340 38.99 -5.68 -10.26
C SER A 340 39.67 -4.52 -9.56
N ILE A 341 40.30 -3.60 -10.33
CA ILE A 341 41.08 -2.48 -9.83
C ILE A 341 40.24 -1.45 -9.04
N LEU A 342 38.88 -1.53 -9.06
CA LEU A 342 37.97 -0.47 -8.65
C LEU A 342 37.25 -0.65 -7.29
N SER A 343 37.49 -1.70 -6.49
CA SER A 343 36.59 -1.97 -5.35
C SER A 343 37.23 -2.35 -4.01
N LYS A 344 38.54 -2.12 -3.81
CA LYS A 344 39.26 -2.62 -2.61
C LYS A 344 38.88 -1.93 -1.28
N GLU A 345 38.13 -0.85 -1.25
CA GLU A 345 37.99 0.02 -0.05
C GLU A 345 36.61 0.06 0.59
N GLN A 346 35.57 -0.60 0.06
CA GLN A 346 34.26 -0.53 0.72
C GLN A 346 34.22 -1.41 1.98
N PRO A 347 33.83 -0.86 3.16
CA PRO A 347 33.66 -1.67 4.36
C PRO A 347 32.62 -2.77 4.19
N ASP A 348 32.78 -3.92 4.85
CA ASP A 348 31.86 -5.06 4.79
C ASP A 348 30.42 -4.68 5.15
N LEU A 349 30.26 -3.70 6.01
CA LEU A 349 28.96 -3.12 6.38
C LEU A 349 28.18 -2.61 5.16
N TYR A 350 28.84 -1.86 4.28
CA TYR A 350 28.21 -1.29 3.08
C TYR A 350 27.91 -2.37 2.04
N LEU A 351 28.77 -3.38 1.95
CA LEU A 351 28.50 -4.57 1.12
C LEU A 351 27.29 -5.33 1.63
N ALA A 352 27.21 -5.58 2.94
CA ALA A 352 26.05 -6.25 3.55
C ALA A 352 24.75 -5.47 3.33
N ALA A 353 24.79 -4.13 3.39
CA ALA A 353 23.64 -3.28 3.12
C ALA A 353 23.16 -3.43 1.65
N ARG A 354 24.06 -3.39 0.68
CA ARG A 354 23.75 -3.61 -0.74
C ARG A 354 23.19 -5.00 -0.99
N ILE A 355 23.81 -6.04 -0.41
CA ILE A 355 23.35 -7.43 -0.52
C ILE A 355 21.92 -7.57 -0.01
N CYS A 356 21.56 -6.91 1.08
CA CYS A 356 20.17 -6.89 1.57
C CYS A 356 19.20 -6.40 0.50
N VAL A 357 19.50 -5.28 -0.18
CA VAL A 357 18.63 -4.72 -1.22
C VAL A 357 18.60 -5.61 -2.46
N ASP A 358 19.75 -6.17 -2.88
CA ASP A 358 19.82 -7.11 -4.00
C ASP A 358 18.97 -8.36 -3.75
N LEU A 359 19.04 -8.93 -2.55
CA LEU A 359 18.24 -10.12 -2.18
C LEU A 359 16.75 -9.80 -2.09
N LEU A 360 16.36 -8.61 -1.64
CA LEU A 360 14.97 -8.16 -1.70
C LEU A 360 14.48 -8.01 -3.14
N THR A 361 15.27 -7.37 -4.00
CA THR A 361 14.95 -7.19 -5.42
C THR A 361 14.83 -8.54 -6.13
N SER A 362 15.77 -9.46 -5.86
CA SER A 362 15.72 -10.83 -6.39
C SER A 362 14.47 -11.56 -5.93
N PHE A 363 14.10 -11.43 -4.65
CA PHE A 363 12.88 -12.03 -4.10
C PHE A 363 11.62 -11.54 -4.83
N PHE A 364 11.50 -10.26 -5.16
CA PHE A 364 10.36 -9.76 -5.92
C PHE A 364 10.33 -10.32 -7.34
N ALA A 365 11.46 -10.31 -8.03
CA ALA A 365 11.60 -10.85 -9.38
C ALA A 365 11.30 -12.37 -9.44
N GLU A 366 11.79 -13.15 -8.49
CA GLU A 366 11.53 -14.59 -8.34
C GLU A 366 10.04 -14.91 -8.14
N ASN A 367 9.30 -13.99 -7.53
CA ASN A 367 7.84 -14.10 -7.37
C ASN A 367 7.06 -13.45 -8.51
N GLY A 368 7.71 -13.15 -9.65
CA GLY A 368 7.07 -12.65 -10.86
C GLY A 368 6.62 -11.18 -10.78
N VAL A 369 7.15 -10.40 -9.83
CA VAL A 369 6.86 -8.98 -9.73
C VAL A 369 7.93 -8.17 -10.45
N PRO A 370 7.56 -7.36 -11.47
CA PRO A 370 8.50 -6.49 -12.17
C PRO A 370 9.22 -5.53 -11.23
N VAL A 371 10.53 -5.38 -11.43
CA VAL A 371 11.40 -4.50 -10.63
C VAL A 371 12.01 -3.36 -11.45
N THR A 372 11.62 -3.25 -12.74
CA THR A 372 11.96 -2.12 -13.62
C THR A 372 10.74 -1.64 -14.41
N LEU A 373 10.80 -0.42 -14.94
CA LEU A 373 9.73 0.13 -15.77
C LEU A 373 9.49 -0.70 -17.03
N ARG A 374 10.56 -1.13 -17.70
CA ARG A 374 10.47 -2.00 -18.89
C ARG A 374 9.80 -3.34 -18.57
N GLN A 375 10.18 -4.00 -17.50
CA GLN A 375 9.53 -5.26 -17.08
C GLN A 375 8.05 -5.08 -16.77
N ALA A 376 7.66 -3.89 -16.30
CA ALA A 376 6.26 -3.52 -16.05
C ALA A 376 5.48 -3.12 -17.31
N GLY A 377 6.09 -3.23 -18.51
CA GLY A 377 5.47 -2.90 -19.79
C GLY A 377 5.61 -1.43 -20.22
N VAL A 378 6.37 -0.62 -19.48
CA VAL A 378 6.64 0.78 -19.84
C VAL A 378 7.94 0.84 -20.63
N GLU A 379 7.85 0.62 -21.95
CA GLU A 379 9.04 0.49 -22.80
C GLU A 379 9.79 1.82 -23.01
N ASN A 380 9.05 2.92 -23.21
CA ASN A 380 9.60 4.24 -23.52
C ASN A 380 9.07 5.29 -22.52
N PRO A 381 9.49 5.23 -21.22
CA PRO A 381 9.04 6.21 -20.25
C PRO A 381 9.60 7.60 -20.53
N ASP A 382 8.74 8.62 -20.48
CA ASP A 382 9.18 10.01 -20.41
C ASP A 382 9.66 10.30 -18.98
N LEU A 383 10.96 10.13 -18.74
CA LEU A 383 11.55 10.28 -17.41
C LEU A 383 11.50 11.71 -16.90
N GLU A 384 11.55 12.72 -17.81
CA GLU A 384 11.46 14.13 -17.42
C GLU A 384 10.04 14.48 -16.95
N ALA A 385 9.01 14.10 -17.71
CA ALA A 385 7.62 14.28 -17.32
C ALA A 385 7.28 13.50 -16.03
N LEU A 386 7.78 12.27 -15.92
CA LEU A 386 7.58 11.45 -14.72
C LEU A 386 8.27 12.08 -13.49
N CYS A 387 9.51 12.52 -13.61
CA CYS A 387 10.21 13.25 -12.57
C CYS A 387 9.46 14.51 -12.15
N ALA A 388 8.99 15.30 -13.12
CA ALA A 388 8.22 16.52 -12.86
C ALA A 388 6.93 16.20 -12.06
N LEU A 389 6.19 15.15 -12.43
CA LEU A 389 4.99 14.73 -11.70
C LEU A 389 5.32 14.25 -10.29
N ILE A 390 6.34 13.40 -10.13
CA ILE A 390 6.78 12.90 -8.82
C ILE A 390 7.15 14.08 -7.90
N MET A 391 7.96 15.01 -8.38
CA MET A 391 8.39 16.16 -7.59
C MET A 391 7.22 17.11 -7.28
N ARG A 392 6.32 17.32 -8.22
CA ARG A 392 5.11 18.13 -8.01
C ARG A 392 4.24 17.59 -6.89
N VAL A 393 3.97 16.29 -6.87
CA VAL A 393 3.08 15.65 -5.87
C VAL A 393 3.81 15.36 -4.56
N GLY A 394 5.08 14.96 -4.63
CA GLY A 394 5.84 14.41 -3.51
C GLY A 394 6.68 15.41 -2.72
N ALA A 395 7.22 16.44 -3.37
CA ALA A 395 8.16 17.35 -2.74
C ALA A 395 7.52 18.28 -1.70
N ALA A 396 8.27 18.60 -0.65
CA ALA A 396 7.93 19.63 0.33
C ALA A 396 8.27 21.04 -0.22
N ALA A 397 8.07 22.09 0.58
CA ALA A 397 8.35 23.46 0.21
C ALA A 397 9.85 23.72 -0.11
N ASP A 398 10.74 22.87 0.39
CA ASP A 398 12.18 22.88 0.10
C ASP A 398 12.54 22.21 -1.24
N GLY A 399 11.55 21.78 -2.02
CA GLY A 399 11.74 21.10 -3.28
C GLY A 399 12.24 19.65 -3.17
N ARG A 400 12.15 19.03 -1.99
CA ARG A 400 12.61 17.65 -1.76
C ARG A 400 11.49 16.75 -1.26
N ILE A 401 11.52 15.50 -1.67
CA ILE A 401 10.65 14.47 -1.11
C ILE A 401 11.21 14.04 0.24
N ALA A 402 10.38 14.13 1.28
CA ALA A 402 10.79 13.75 2.63
C ALA A 402 11.01 12.24 2.75
N GLY A 403 12.18 11.86 3.22
CA GLY A 403 12.62 10.50 3.53
C GLY A 403 13.71 10.56 4.59
N LEU A 404 14.34 9.41 4.92
CA LEU A 404 15.53 9.39 5.76
C LEU A 404 16.67 10.18 5.09
N VAL A 405 16.80 10.02 3.78
CA VAL A 405 17.59 10.88 2.91
C VAL A 405 16.59 11.62 2.03
N PRO A 406 16.46 12.94 2.17
CA PRO A 406 15.56 13.71 1.30
C PRO A 406 15.98 13.63 -0.17
N VAL A 407 15.04 13.38 -1.08
CA VAL A 407 15.29 13.16 -2.50
C VAL A 407 14.98 14.43 -3.27
N GLY A 408 16.00 15.03 -3.88
CA GLY A 408 15.87 16.16 -4.80
C GLY A 408 15.63 15.69 -6.25
N ARG A 409 15.50 16.66 -7.18
CA ARG A 409 15.28 16.37 -8.61
C ARG A 409 16.40 15.50 -9.21
N ASP A 410 17.67 15.83 -8.94
CA ASP A 410 18.82 15.11 -9.52
C ASP A 410 18.89 13.68 -8.98
N ASP A 411 18.62 13.49 -7.68
CA ASP A 411 18.51 12.16 -7.08
C ASP A 411 17.39 11.36 -7.73
N MET A 412 16.23 12.01 -7.96
CA MET A 412 15.08 11.37 -8.61
C MET A 412 15.42 10.94 -10.04
N MET A 413 16.06 11.79 -10.83
CA MET A 413 16.48 11.44 -12.20
C MET A 413 17.46 10.25 -12.18
N ARG A 414 18.41 10.21 -11.23
CA ARG A 414 19.33 9.07 -11.06
C ARG A 414 18.58 7.77 -10.74
N ILE A 415 17.61 7.84 -9.82
CA ILE A 415 16.76 6.69 -9.46
C ILE A 415 15.96 6.22 -10.67
N LEU A 416 15.31 7.14 -11.41
CA LEU A 416 14.53 6.81 -12.60
C LEU A 416 15.37 6.16 -13.70
N HIS A 417 16.59 6.65 -13.93
CA HIS A 417 17.52 6.03 -14.88
C HIS A 417 17.91 4.60 -14.44
N ALA A 418 18.12 4.38 -13.15
CA ALA A 418 18.49 3.06 -12.62
C ALA A 418 17.37 2.02 -12.77
N VAL A 419 16.08 2.43 -12.72
CA VAL A 419 14.93 1.52 -12.83
C VAL A 419 14.28 1.49 -14.22
N LYS A 420 14.86 2.17 -15.20
CA LYS A 420 14.29 2.25 -16.55
C LYS A 420 14.32 0.90 -17.28
N ALA A 421 15.44 0.17 -17.19
CA ALA A 421 15.76 -0.99 -18.05
C ALA A 421 15.42 -2.33 -17.41
#